data_fedd356757587216a6b89b6c4aa52795
#
_entry.id   fedd356757587216a6b89b6c4aa52795
#
_cell.length_a   1.000
_cell.length_b   1.000
_cell.length_c   1.000
_cell.angle_alpha   90.00
_cell.angle_beta   90.00
_cell.angle_gamma   90.00
#
_symmetry.space_group_name_H-M   'P 1'
#
loop_
_entity.id
_entity.type
_entity.pdbx_description
1 polymer ?
#
loop_
_entity_poly.entity_id
_entity_poly.type
_entity_poly.pdbx_seq_one_letter_code
_entity_poly.pdbx_strand_id
1 'polypeptide(L)'
;MGGQQAVQAETKAQRFQRLATKRTQVALKKIGLLGNLTGSSYDYTPEQAAKIVSVLRAAVGAVETKFNRTRGAKASEASFTL
;
A
#
# COMPACT_ATOMS: atom_id res chain seq x y z
N MET A 1 29.78 -9.36 15.65
CA MET A 1 29.70 -9.77 14.68
C MET A 1 28.58 -10.51 14.28
N GLY A 2 28.04 -11.27 15.00
CA GLY A 2 26.89 -11.96 14.60
C GLY A 2 25.82 -11.10 14.05
N GLY A 3 25.77 -9.93 14.53
CA GLY A 3 24.73 -9.02 14.09
C GLY A 3 24.72 -8.81 12.62
N GLN A 4 25.90 -8.78 12.06
CA GLN A 4 25.88 -8.52 10.74
C GLN A 4 25.45 -9.64 9.97
N GLN A 5 25.68 -10.78 10.41
CA GLN A 5 25.19 -11.89 9.74
C GLN A 5 23.73 -11.86 9.65
N ALA A 6 23.09 -11.46 10.72
CA ALA A 6 21.65 -11.40 10.74
C ALA A 6 21.14 -10.48 9.64
N VAL A 7 21.84 -9.38 9.44
CA VAL A 7 21.43 -8.47 8.42
C VAL A 7 21.53 -9.13 7.08
N GLN A 8 22.62 -9.83 6.87
CA GLN A 8 22.78 -10.45 5.60
C GLN A 8 21.87 -11.60 5.41
N ALA A 9 21.40 -12.15 6.51
CA ALA A 9 20.53 -13.29 6.44
C ALA A 9 19.08 -12.90 6.18
N GLU A 10 18.79 -11.61 6.02
CA GLU A 10 17.42 -11.21 5.78
C GLU A 10 16.90 -11.88 4.51
N THR A 11 15.79 -12.59 4.64
CA THR A 11 15.19 -13.25 3.51
C THR A 11 14.38 -12.26 2.69
N LYS A 12 13.95 -12.69 1.51
CA LYS A 12 13.08 -11.85 0.69
C LYS A 12 11.77 -11.58 1.42
N ALA A 13 11.26 -12.56 2.14
CA ALA A 13 10.02 -12.38 2.89
C ALA A 13 10.20 -11.36 4.01
N GLN A 14 11.31 -11.43 4.72
CA GLN A 14 11.58 -10.48 5.79
C GLN A 14 11.78 -9.08 5.24
N ARG A 15 12.45 -8.95 4.12
CA ARG A 15 12.63 -7.66 3.48
C ARG A 15 11.29 -7.08 3.06
N PHE A 16 10.41 -7.91 2.51
CA PHE A 16 9.09 -7.46 2.12
C PHE A 16 8.33 -6.95 3.33
N GLN A 17 8.33 -7.71 4.43
CA GLN A 17 7.61 -7.30 5.63
C GLN A 17 8.12 -5.96 6.14
N ARG A 18 9.41 -5.79 6.17
CA ARG A 18 10.02 -4.56 6.67
C ARG A 18 9.64 -3.37 5.80
N LEU A 19 9.82 -3.51 4.50
CA LEU A 19 9.54 -2.42 3.57
C LEU A 19 8.05 -2.14 3.45
N ALA A 20 7.25 -3.19 3.39
CA ALA A 20 5.81 -3.02 3.26
C ALA A 20 5.22 -2.35 4.49
N THR A 21 5.68 -2.74 5.67
CA THR A 21 5.21 -2.13 6.91
C THR A 21 5.53 -0.64 6.92
N LYS A 22 6.78 -0.31 6.61
CA LYS A 22 7.20 1.08 6.66
C LYS A 22 6.45 1.91 5.61
N ARG A 23 6.38 1.41 4.40
CA ARG A 23 5.75 2.17 3.32
C ARG A 23 4.26 2.32 3.52
N THR A 24 3.61 1.29 4.06
CA THR A 24 2.19 1.38 4.35
C THR A 24 1.93 2.40 5.44
N GLN A 25 2.75 2.41 6.48
CA GLN A 25 2.59 3.38 7.55
C GLN A 25 2.76 4.80 7.04
N VAL A 26 3.74 5.03 6.17
CA VAL A 26 3.95 6.34 5.59
C VAL A 26 2.77 6.73 4.72
N ALA A 27 2.26 5.79 3.92
CA ALA A 27 1.12 6.07 3.06
C ALA A 27 -0.12 6.42 3.87
N LEU A 28 -0.37 5.67 4.94
CA LEU A 28 -1.53 5.94 5.79
C LEU A 28 -1.41 7.32 6.43
N LYS A 29 -0.22 7.69 6.84
CA LYS A 29 -0.01 8.99 7.43
C LYS A 29 -0.27 10.10 6.42
N LYS A 30 0.21 9.93 5.19
CA LYS A 30 0.01 10.93 4.16
C LYS A 30 -1.46 11.05 3.78
N ILE A 31 -2.16 9.94 3.70
CA ILE A 31 -3.58 9.95 3.42
C ILE A 31 -4.33 10.65 4.55
N GLY A 32 -3.94 10.38 5.78
CA GLY A 32 -4.56 11.03 6.92
C GLY A 32 -4.40 12.55 6.88
N LEU A 33 -3.25 13.03 6.39
CA LEU A 33 -3.04 14.46 6.25
C LEU A 33 -4.04 15.09 5.28
N LEU A 34 -4.43 14.36 4.25
CA LEU A 34 -5.46 14.87 3.35
C LEU A 34 -6.78 15.05 4.07
N GLY A 35 -7.11 14.12 4.96
CA GLY A 35 -8.33 14.23 5.74
C GLY A 35 -8.34 15.45 6.65
N ASN A 36 -7.17 15.91 7.05
CA ASN A 36 -7.10 17.09 7.91
C ASN A 36 -7.47 18.38 7.18
N LEU A 37 -7.57 18.32 5.86
CA LEU A 37 -7.95 19.50 5.08
C LEU A 37 -9.45 19.75 5.08
N THR A 38 -10.19 18.95 5.82
CA THR A 38 -11.63 19.16 5.94
C THR A 38 -12.00 20.14 7.03
N GLY A 39 -11.01 20.73 7.70
CA GLY A 39 -11.28 21.67 8.78
C GLY A 39 -11.80 22.99 8.26
N SER A 40 -12.27 23.82 9.18
CA SER A 40 -12.92 25.06 8.83
C SER A 40 -11.99 26.09 8.24
N SER A 41 -10.68 25.87 8.27
CA SER A 41 -9.71 26.78 7.67
C SER A 41 -9.60 26.60 6.18
N TYR A 42 -10.25 25.62 5.61
CA TYR A 42 -10.11 25.31 4.19
C TYR A 42 -11.47 25.21 3.53
N ASP A 43 -11.51 25.58 2.27
CA ASP A 43 -12.74 25.44 1.48
C ASP A 43 -12.46 24.46 0.36
N TYR A 44 -13.38 23.58 0.10
CA TYR A 44 -13.29 22.65 -0.99
C TYR A 44 -14.67 22.35 -1.52
N THR A 45 -14.74 21.94 -2.78
CA THR A 45 -16.01 21.58 -3.39
C THR A 45 -16.20 20.08 -3.32
N PRO A 46 -17.45 19.62 -3.40
CA PRO A 46 -17.68 18.17 -3.45
C PRO A 46 -16.97 17.50 -4.62
N GLU A 47 -16.84 18.22 -5.74
CA GLU A 47 -16.14 17.66 -6.89
C GLU A 47 -14.66 17.48 -6.62
N GLN A 48 -14.05 18.42 -5.92
CA GLN A 48 -12.64 18.30 -5.55
C GLN A 48 -12.44 17.12 -4.61
N ALA A 49 -13.29 16.99 -3.62
CA ALA A 49 -13.20 15.89 -2.69
C ALA A 49 -13.37 14.55 -3.39
N ALA A 50 -14.34 14.46 -4.27
CA ALA A 50 -14.60 13.24 -5.02
C ALA A 50 -13.42 12.87 -5.90
N LYS A 51 -12.78 13.85 -6.51
CA LYS A 51 -11.63 13.59 -7.37
C LYS A 51 -10.45 13.06 -6.55
N ILE A 52 -10.21 13.65 -5.39
CA ILE A 52 -9.14 13.18 -4.52
C ILE A 52 -9.36 11.72 -4.13
N VAL A 53 -10.56 11.40 -3.69
CA VAL A 53 -10.88 10.04 -3.26
C VAL A 53 -10.77 9.08 -4.45
N SER A 54 -11.24 9.51 -5.60
CA SER A 54 -11.20 8.67 -6.80
C SER A 54 -9.77 8.32 -7.19
N VAL A 55 -8.85 9.28 -7.19
CA VAL A 55 -7.48 9.00 -7.58
C VAL A 55 -6.78 8.14 -6.53
N LEU A 56 -7.12 8.30 -5.26
CA LEU A 56 -6.54 7.47 -4.21
C LEU A 56 -7.03 6.02 -4.36
N ARG A 57 -8.31 5.85 -4.64
CA ARG A 57 -8.85 4.51 -4.84
C ARG A 57 -8.22 3.86 -6.06
N ALA A 58 -7.99 4.64 -7.11
CA ALA A 58 -7.35 4.10 -8.31
C ALA A 58 -5.91 3.67 -7.99
N ALA A 59 -5.20 4.44 -7.17
CA ALA A 59 -3.85 4.09 -6.80
C ALA A 59 -3.82 2.79 -6.00
N VAL A 60 -4.76 2.63 -5.07
CA VAL A 60 -4.86 1.40 -4.29
C VAL A 60 -5.20 0.24 -5.22
N GLY A 61 -6.11 0.46 -6.16
CA GLY A 61 -6.47 -0.57 -7.13
C GLY A 61 -5.29 -1.00 -7.98
N ALA A 62 -4.43 -0.06 -8.35
CA ALA A 62 -3.23 -0.39 -9.12
C ALA A 62 -2.28 -1.27 -8.32
N VAL A 63 -2.13 -0.98 -7.03
CA VAL A 63 -1.31 -1.80 -6.16
C VAL A 63 -1.90 -3.19 -6.03
N GLU A 64 -3.21 -3.26 -5.85
CA GLU A 64 -3.90 -4.53 -5.73
C GLU A 64 -3.70 -5.36 -7.00
N THR A 65 -3.79 -4.73 -8.15
CA THR A 65 -3.59 -5.42 -9.41
C THR A 65 -2.19 -6.00 -9.50
N LYS A 66 -1.19 -5.25 -9.05
CA LYS A 66 0.18 -5.74 -9.09
C LYS A 66 0.37 -6.96 -8.21
N PHE A 67 -0.19 -6.91 -7.01
CA PHE A 67 -0.09 -8.05 -6.11
C PHE A 67 -0.83 -9.26 -6.70
N ASN A 68 -2.01 -9.02 -7.23
CA ASN A 68 -2.80 -10.11 -7.80
C ASN A 68 -2.15 -10.68 -9.04
N ARG A 69 -1.53 -9.84 -9.84
CA ARG A 69 -0.87 -10.33 -11.05
C ARG A 69 0.31 -11.20 -10.69
N THR A 70 1.12 -10.77 -9.73
CA THR A 70 2.27 -11.52 -9.32
C THR A 70 1.88 -12.85 -8.71
N ARG A 71 0.85 -12.82 -7.87
CA ARG A 71 0.37 -14.04 -7.24
C ARG A 71 -0.65 -14.73 -8.09
N GLY A 72 -1.14 -14.03 -9.11
CA GLY A 72 -2.27 -14.48 -9.89
C GLY A 72 -2.07 -15.83 -10.52
N ALA A 73 -0.89 -16.05 -11.05
CA ALA A 73 -0.60 -17.33 -11.65
C ALA A 73 -0.74 -18.42 -10.61
N LYS A 74 -0.14 -18.21 -9.46
CA LYS A 74 -0.23 -19.19 -8.40
C LYS A 74 -1.64 -19.28 -7.86
N ALA A 75 -2.26 -18.14 -7.68
CA ALA A 75 -3.60 -18.13 -7.16
C ALA A 75 -4.56 -18.79 -8.10
N SER A 76 -4.37 -18.57 -9.39
CA SER A 76 -5.23 -19.21 -10.36
C SER A 76 -5.09 -20.71 -10.32
N GLU A 77 -3.86 -21.15 -10.21
CA GLU A 77 -3.64 -22.58 -10.11
C GLU A 77 -4.27 -23.13 -8.87
N ALA A 78 -4.11 -22.40 -7.77
CA ALA A 78 -4.71 -22.83 -6.53
C ALA A 78 -6.23 -22.87 -6.67
N SER A 79 -6.78 -21.90 -7.36
CA SER A 79 -8.22 -21.87 -7.55
C SER A 79 -8.69 -23.08 -8.34
N PHE A 80 -7.92 -23.43 -9.33
CA PHE A 80 -8.31 -24.58 -10.12
C PHE A 80 -8.27 -25.86 -9.31
N THR A 81 -7.35 -25.95 -8.39
CA THR A 81 -7.25 -27.14 -7.60
C THR A 81 -8.34 -27.20 -6.57
N LEU A 82 -8.90 -26.08 -6.29
CA LEU A 82 -9.99 -26.05 -5.33
C LEU A 82 -11.28 -26.52 -5.95
#